data_e3a79bfe16b89f8a4e14b51ad18e8360
#
_entry.id   e3a79bfe16b89f8a4e14b51ad18e8360
#
_cell.length_a   1.000
_cell.length_b   1.000
_cell.length_c   1.000
_cell.angle_alpha   90.00
_cell.angle_beta   90.00
_cell.angle_gamma   90.00
#
_symmetry.space_group_name_H-M   'P 1'
#
loop_
_entity.id
_entity.type
_entity.pdbx_description
1 polymer ?
#
loop_
_entity_poly.entity_id
_entity_poly.type
_entity_poly.pdbx_seq_one_letter_code
_entity_poly.pdbx_strand_id
1 'polypeptide(L)'
;MDVQIRKIAWGAPKNIIAYHSTKIGGWSDGAFASSNMSLDVGDNPKDVKKNRESIIKQLKLDSKPVFMKQIHSATVRAAKSPSDNLVCDSCYTTIKGLPLAVLSADCLPILISSNDGNKIGVIHAGWRGLASGIIQKFIKRFSRDPKDLVVWIGPSINPENYIIREDVFNKLSKISTKFFSRTKDVGAWHLDLKYVAKIILKQEG
;
A
#
# COMPACT_ATOMS: atom_id res chain seq x y z
N MET A 1 4.13 16.16 18.84
CA MET A 1 3.41 14.96 19.35
C MET A 1 3.84 13.75 18.54
N ASP A 2 4.04 12.59 19.17
CA ASP A 2 4.44 11.39 18.41
C ASP A 2 3.31 10.91 17.52
N VAL A 3 3.69 10.39 16.33
CA VAL A 3 2.74 9.75 15.40
C VAL A 3 2.19 8.49 16.04
N GLN A 4 0.90 8.30 16.02
CA GLN A 4 0.29 7.07 16.50
C GLN A 4 0.54 5.93 15.52
N ILE A 5 1.15 4.84 16.00
CA ILE A 5 1.41 3.62 15.25
C ILE A 5 0.75 2.41 15.92
N ARG A 6 0.37 1.42 15.11
CA ARG A 6 -0.22 0.16 15.59
C ARG A 6 0.48 -1.02 14.91
N LYS A 7 0.82 -2.03 15.70
CA LYS A 7 1.37 -3.28 15.17
C LYS A 7 0.29 -4.05 14.42
N ILE A 8 0.64 -4.59 13.26
CA ILE A 8 -0.25 -5.43 12.46
C ILE A 8 -0.08 -6.88 12.91
N ALA A 9 -1.20 -7.49 13.34
CA ALA A 9 -1.26 -8.93 13.55
C ALA A 9 -1.66 -9.59 12.23
N TRP A 10 -0.75 -10.35 11.63
CA TRP A 10 -0.97 -11.10 10.39
C TRP A 10 -0.18 -12.41 10.41
N GLY A 11 -0.47 -13.32 9.51
CA GLY A 11 0.14 -14.67 9.50
C GLY A 11 1.60 -14.74 9.05
N ALA A 12 2.32 -13.62 8.97
CA ALA A 12 3.72 -13.62 8.55
C ALA A 12 4.64 -14.30 9.58
N PRO A 13 5.82 -14.81 9.14
CA PRO A 13 6.83 -15.36 10.03
C PRO A 13 7.22 -14.40 11.15
N LYS A 14 7.62 -14.94 12.31
CA LYS A 14 7.90 -14.15 13.53
C LYS A 14 8.99 -13.08 13.36
N ASN A 15 9.91 -13.27 12.43
CA ASN A 15 10.95 -12.30 12.10
C ASN A 15 10.47 -11.15 11.21
N ILE A 16 9.23 -11.20 10.70
CA ILE A 16 8.63 -10.14 9.89
C ILE A 16 7.64 -9.35 10.76
N ILE A 17 7.96 -8.07 10.95
CA ILE A 17 7.16 -7.16 11.76
C ILE A 17 6.58 -6.09 10.85
N ALA A 18 5.30 -5.79 11.03
CA ALA A 18 4.60 -4.77 10.28
C ALA A 18 3.81 -3.83 11.20
N TYR A 19 3.75 -2.57 10.79
CA TYR A 19 3.01 -1.52 11.48
C TYR A 19 2.24 -0.68 10.48
N HIS A 20 1.19 -0.03 10.95
CA HIS A 20 0.57 1.10 10.25
C HIS A 20 0.48 2.31 11.17
N SER A 21 0.63 3.49 10.59
CA SER A 21 0.33 4.76 11.27
C SER A 21 -1.15 5.11 11.10
N THR A 22 -1.65 5.95 12.00
CA THR A 22 -2.95 6.59 11.87
C THR A 22 -2.73 8.08 11.56
N LYS A 23 -3.80 8.83 11.33
CA LYS A 23 -3.72 10.28 11.17
C LYS A 23 -3.49 11.04 12.48
N ILE A 24 -3.46 10.35 13.63
CA ILE A 24 -3.37 10.95 14.97
C ILE A 24 -1.92 11.18 15.34
N GLY A 25 -1.66 12.32 15.97
CA GLY A 25 -0.31 12.77 16.33
C GLY A 25 0.42 13.39 15.13
N GLY A 26 1.71 13.71 15.30
CA GLY A 26 2.50 14.33 14.25
C GLY A 26 2.51 15.85 14.27
N TRP A 27 3.05 16.44 13.20
CA TRP A 27 3.36 17.88 13.11
C TRP A 27 2.67 18.60 11.95
N SER A 28 2.05 17.86 11.02
CA SER A 28 1.29 18.48 9.92
C SER A 28 0.01 19.13 10.44
N ASP A 29 -0.44 20.20 9.80
CA ASP A 29 -1.65 20.94 10.17
C ASP A 29 -2.59 21.16 8.98
N GLY A 30 -3.67 21.93 9.20
CA GLY A 30 -4.65 22.27 8.18
C GLY A 30 -5.21 21.03 7.49
N ALA A 31 -5.20 21.02 6.17
CA ALA A 31 -5.70 19.91 5.35
C ALA A 31 -4.89 18.61 5.51
N PHE A 32 -3.67 18.67 6.04
CA PHE A 32 -2.78 17.54 6.24
C PHE A 32 -2.71 17.03 7.68
N ALA A 33 -3.53 17.58 8.57
CA ALA A 33 -3.52 17.26 9.99
C ALA A 33 -3.86 15.77 10.24
N SER A 34 -2.98 15.11 11.01
CA SER A 34 -1.79 15.63 11.66
C SER A 34 -0.51 14.87 11.32
N SER A 35 -0.58 13.63 10.84
CA SER A 35 0.58 12.76 10.60
C SER A 35 0.77 12.40 9.12
N ASN A 36 0.69 13.38 8.24
CA ASN A 36 0.96 13.16 6.82
C ASN A 36 2.41 12.67 6.60
N MET A 37 2.55 11.61 5.81
CA MET A 37 3.83 10.97 5.48
C MET A 37 4.30 11.28 4.05
N SER A 38 3.45 11.92 3.22
CA SER A 38 3.74 12.17 1.81
C SER A 38 4.42 13.53 1.61
N LEU A 39 5.52 13.54 0.86
CA LEU A 39 6.19 14.76 0.39
C LEU A 39 5.57 15.31 -0.91
N ASP A 40 4.67 14.56 -1.54
CA ASP A 40 4.16 14.82 -2.89
C ASP A 40 2.73 15.43 -2.91
N VAL A 41 2.20 15.83 -1.76
CA VAL A 41 0.80 16.32 -1.64
C VAL A 41 0.68 17.81 -1.34
N GLY A 42 1.82 18.51 -1.20
CA GLY A 42 1.84 19.96 -0.96
C GLY A 42 1.89 20.38 0.51
N ASP A 43 2.11 19.45 1.43
CA ASP A 43 2.37 19.74 2.84
C ASP A 43 3.77 20.31 3.07
N ASN A 44 4.00 20.91 4.24
CA ASN A 44 5.32 21.40 4.65
C ASN A 44 6.31 20.23 4.76
N PRO A 45 7.38 20.21 3.93
CA PRO A 45 8.33 19.10 3.93
C PRO A 45 9.05 18.89 5.28
N LYS A 46 9.19 19.95 6.10
CA LYS A 46 9.82 19.84 7.44
C LYS A 46 8.95 19.03 8.38
N ASP A 47 7.62 19.21 8.31
CA ASP A 47 6.69 18.52 9.19
C ASP A 47 6.49 17.06 8.75
N VAL A 48 6.44 16.81 7.45
CA VAL A 48 6.46 15.43 6.90
C VAL A 48 7.73 14.69 7.35
N LYS A 49 8.91 15.33 7.30
CA LYS A 49 10.16 14.72 7.78
C LYS A 49 10.10 14.38 9.26
N LYS A 50 9.59 15.29 10.12
CA LYS A 50 9.39 15.02 11.55
C LYS A 50 8.44 13.84 11.78
N ASN A 51 7.35 13.76 11.01
CA ASN A 51 6.42 12.64 11.08
C ASN A 51 7.13 11.30 10.77
N ARG A 52 7.92 11.25 9.70
CA ARG A 52 8.72 10.07 9.34
C ARG A 52 9.77 9.71 10.38
N GLU A 53 10.48 10.71 10.92
CA GLU A 53 11.49 10.55 11.96
C GLU A 53 10.88 10.03 13.27
N SER A 54 9.67 10.47 13.63
CA SER A 54 8.94 9.96 14.80
C SER A 54 8.72 8.44 14.69
N ILE A 55 8.29 7.96 13.53
CA ILE A 55 8.09 6.51 13.30
C ILE A 55 9.43 5.76 13.40
N ILE A 56 10.48 6.26 12.76
CA ILE A 56 11.82 5.64 12.80
C ILE A 56 12.30 5.50 14.23
N LYS A 57 12.17 6.57 15.03
CA LYS A 57 12.57 6.59 16.45
C LYS A 57 11.74 5.65 17.31
N GLN A 58 10.41 5.70 17.19
CA GLN A 58 9.50 4.86 17.98
C GLN A 58 9.72 3.36 17.71
N LEU A 59 9.97 3.00 16.46
CA LEU A 59 10.20 1.61 16.04
C LEU A 59 11.67 1.19 16.21
N LYS A 60 12.56 2.10 16.65
CA LYS A 60 14.01 1.86 16.81
C LYS A 60 14.61 1.21 15.54
N LEU A 61 14.27 1.76 14.39
CA LEU A 61 14.76 1.22 13.10
C LEU A 61 16.24 1.54 12.92
N ASP A 62 17.05 0.53 12.63
CA ASP A 62 18.48 0.69 12.34
C ASP A 62 18.76 1.33 10.98
N SER A 63 17.77 1.31 10.09
CA SER A 63 17.84 1.88 8.75
C SER A 63 16.60 2.71 8.45
N LYS A 64 16.77 3.78 7.65
CA LYS A 64 15.63 4.54 7.12
C LYS A 64 14.80 3.67 6.20
N PRO A 65 13.47 3.77 6.22
CA PRO A 65 12.61 3.06 5.29
C PRO A 65 12.83 3.47 3.84
N VAL A 66 12.51 2.56 2.95
CA VAL A 66 12.33 2.89 1.53
C VAL A 66 10.94 3.47 1.34
N PHE A 67 10.86 4.76 1.01
CA PHE A 67 9.64 5.40 0.56
C PHE A 67 9.59 5.41 -0.96
N MET A 68 8.44 5.02 -1.49
CA MET A 68 8.18 5.08 -2.93
C MET A 68 7.66 6.47 -3.31
N LYS A 69 8.10 6.98 -4.46
CA LYS A 69 7.37 8.00 -5.20
C LYS A 69 6.27 7.29 -5.99
N GLN A 70 5.08 7.25 -5.41
CA GLN A 70 3.91 6.55 -5.94
C GLN A 70 3.27 7.37 -7.05
N ILE A 71 3.14 6.79 -8.23
CA ILE A 71 2.66 7.46 -9.44
C ILE A 71 1.41 6.78 -10.04
N HIS A 72 0.76 5.91 -9.26
CA HIS A 72 -0.41 5.13 -9.64
C HIS A 72 -0.18 4.23 -10.86
N SER A 73 1.03 3.70 -10.98
CA SER A 73 1.46 2.77 -12.03
C SER A 73 1.32 1.30 -11.60
N ALA A 74 1.80 0.38 -12.45
CA ALA A 74 2.01 -1.01 -12.09
C ALA A 74 3.50 -1.37 -12.08
N THR A 75 4.36 -0.41 -11.73
CA THR A 75 5.81 -0.58 -11.68
C THR A 75 6.23 -1.27 -10.39
N VAL A 76 7.04 -2.31 -10.54
CA VAL A 76 7.64 -3.10 -9.45
C VAL A 76 9.13 -2.89 -9.43
N ARG A 77 9.74 -2.58 -8.27
CA ARG A 77 11.18 -2.39 -8.09
C ARG A 77 11.73 -3.25 -6.94
N ALA A 78 12.96 -3.73 -7.10
CA ALA A 78 13.73 -4.27 -5.98
C ALA A 78 14.36 -3.09 -5.22
N ALA A 79 14.13 -3.02 -3.91
CA ALA A 79 14.74 -2.03 -3.03
C ALA A 79 16.07 -2.59 -2.50
N LYS A 80 17.16 -1.84 -2.68
CA LYS A 80 18.52 -2.25 -2.32
C LYS A 80 19.17 -1.40 -1.23
N SER A 81 18.58 -0.24 -0.94
CA SER A 81 19.06 0.71 0.07
C SER A 81 17.91 1.64 0.48
N PRO A 82 18.03 2.35 1.61
CA PRO A 82 17.08 3.40 1.99
C PRO A 82 16.89 4.41 0.85
N SER A 83 15.66 4.88 0.68
CA SER A 83 15.31 5.85 -0.35
C SER A 83 14.07 6.63 0.07
N ASP A 84 14.03 7.92 -0.25
CA ASP A 84 12.83 8.76 -0.12
C ASP A 84 12.10 8.95 -1.45
N ASN A 85 12.60 8.34 -2.55
CA ASN A 85 12.15 8.68 -3.90
C ASN A 85 12.28 7.49 -4.88
N LEU A 86 12.01 6.27 -4.46
CA LEU A 86 12.00 5.13 -5.37
C LEU A 86 10.74 5.18 -6.27
N VAL A 87 10.90 5.54 -7.54
CA VAL A 87 9.76 5.72 -8.47
C VAL A 87 9.13 4.37 -8.82
N CYS A 88 8.04 4.05 -8.14
CA CYS A 88 7.23 2.84 -8.37
C CYS A 88 5.99 2.87 -7.46
N ASP A 89 5.07 1.92 -7.67
CA ASP A 89 3.92 1.71 -6.80
C ASP A 89 3.99 0.37 -6.06
N SER A 90 5.06 -0.39 -6.27
CA SER A 90 5.36 -1.57 -5.48
C SER A 90 6.87 -1.82 -5.41
N CYS A 91 7.34 -2.23 -4.25
CA CYS A 91 8.73 -2.63 -4.09
C CYS A 91 8.87 -3.83 -3.15
N TYR A 92 10.00 -4.53 -3.29
CA TYR A 92 10.35 -5.66 -2.43
C TYR A 92 11.83 -5.66 -2.11
N THR A 93 12.20 -6.35 -1.03
CA THR A 93 13.60 -6.53 -0.64
C THR A 93 13.85 -7.89 -0.01
N THR A 94 15.09 -8.38 -0.14
CA THR A 94 15.66 -9.51 0.59
C THR A 94 16.70 -9.05 1.62
N ILE A 95 16.92 -7.75 1.74
CA ILE A 95 17.92 -7.19 2.64
C ILE A 95 17.31 -7.12 4.05
N LYS A 96 17.90 -7.89 4.97
CA LYS A 96 17.52 -7.90 6.37
C LYS A 96 17.73 -6.51 6.99
N GLY A 97 16.76 -6.04 7.75
CA GLY A 97 16.81 -4.74 8.41
C GLY A 97 16.51 -3.54 7.50
N LEU A 98 16.19 -3.74 6.21
CA LEU A 98 15.73 -2.67 5.33
C LEU A 98 14.19 -2.55 5.37
N PRO A 99 13.60 -1.55 6.05
CA PRO A 99 12.17 -1.39 6.11
C PRO A 99 11.61 -0.87 4.79
N LEU A 100 10.41 -1.31 4.41
CA LEU A 100 9.66 -0.78 3.28
C LEU A 100 8.43 -0.01 3.78
N ALA A 101 8.10 1.09 3.12
CA ALA A 101 6.91 1.88 3.43
C ALA A 101 6.02 2.06 2.19
N VAL A 102 4.72 1.91 2.38
CA VAL A 102 3.68 2.28 1.41
C VAL A 102 2.78 3.33 2.02
N LEU A 103 2.51 4.39 1.28
CA LEU A 103 1.64 5.49 1.69
C LEU A 103 0.25 5.31 1.09
N SER A 104 -0.77 5.54 1.90
CA SER A 104 -2.15 5.46 1.43
C SER A 104 -3.05 6.41 2.22
N ALA A 105 -3.97 7.06 1.51
CA ALA A 105 -5.13 7.75 2.09
C ALA A 105 -6.41 6.98 1.75
N ASP A 106 -6.66 6.70 0.47
CA ASP A 106 -7.86 6.00 -0.02
C ASP A 106 -7.53 4.71 -0.76
N CYS A 107 -6.38 4.68 -1.46
CA CYS A 107 -5.93 3.50 -2.17
C CYS A 107 -5.61 2.34 -1.21
N LEU A 108 -5.52 1.13 -1.74
CA LEU A 108 -5.32 -0.08 -0.96
C LEU A 108 -3.84 -0.35 -0.72
N PRO A 109 -3.32 -0.30 0.52
CA PRO A 109 -1.99 -0.79 0.84
C PRO A 109 -2.00 -2.31 1.01
N ILE A 110 -1.05 -3.01 0.40
CA ILE A 110 -0.88 -4.45 0.54
C ILE A 110 0.54 -4.72 1.03
N LEU A 111 0.66 -5.56 2.05
CA LEU A 111 1.94 -6.07 2.53
C LEU A 111 2.05 -7.54 2.16
N ILE A 112 3.24 -7.95 1.75
CA ILE A 112 3.51 -9.33 1.34
C ILE A 112 4.81 -9.80 1.99
N SER A 113 4.81 -11.03 2.47
CA SER A 113 5.99 -11.74 2.97
C SER A 113 6.07 -13.12 2.34
N SER A 114 7.28 -13.60 2.09
CA SER A 114 7.47 -15.04 1.85
C SER A 114 7.28 -15.84 3.14
N ASN A 115 6.81 -17.09 3.04
CA ASN A 115 6.58 -17.96 4.19
C ASN A 115 7.86 -18.29 4.99
N ASP A 116 9.02 -18.23 4.35
CA ASP A 116 10.32 -18.41 5.01
C ASP A 116 10.84 -17.13 5.69
N GLY A 117 10.15 -15.99 5.52
CA GLY A 117 10.51 -14.71 6.11
C GLY A 117 11.78 -14.06 5.55
N ASN A 118 12.26 -14.50 4.39
CA ASN A 118 13.49 -13.97 3.77
C ASN A 118 13.22 -12.83 2.78
N LYS A 119 11.96 -12.57 2.45
CA LYS A 119 11.58 -11.55 1.48
C LYS A 119 10.30 -10.83 1.90
N ILE A 120 10.31 -9.50 1.82
CA ILE A 120 9.16 -8.66 2.10
C ILE A 120 8.87 -7.73 0.94
N GLY A 121 7.63 -7.32 0.82
CA GLY A 121 7.23 -6.36 -0.18
C GLY A 121 5.99 -5.57 0.20
N VAL A 122 5.81 -4.45 -0.49
CA VAL A 122 4.68 -3.54 -0.33
C VAL A 122 4.11 -3.14 -1.68
N ILE A 123 2.81 -2.96 -1.75
CA ILE A 123 2.10 -2.52 -2.97
C ILE A 123 1.14 -1.38 -2.61
N HIS A 124 1.20 -0.31 -3.37
CA HIS A 124 0.18 0.73 -3.44
C HIS A 124 -0.81 0.37 -4.56
N ALA A 125 -1.97 -0.15 -4.20
CA ALA A 125 -2.95 -0.66 -5.14
C ALA A 125 -4.17 0.28 -5.27
N GLY A 126 -3.99 1.38 -5.99
CA GLY A 126 -5.10 2.19 -6.49
C GLY A 126 -5.77 1.50 -7.70
N TRP A 127 -6.96 1.96 -8.10
CA TRP A 127 -7.70 1.36 -9.20
C TRP A 127 -6.90 1.28 -10.52
N ARG A 128 -6.07 2.29 -10.82
CA ARG A 128 -5.20 2.30 -12.01
C ARG A 128 -4.17 1.19 -11.96
N GLY A 129 -3.51 1.02 -10.82
CA GLY A 129 -2.55 -0.06 -10.58
C GLY A 129 -3.20 -1.44 -10.69
N LEU A 130 -4.37 -1.62 -10.07
CA LEU A 130 -5.14 -2.87 -10.14
C LEU A 130 -5.54 -3.21 -11.58
N ALA A 131 -6.10 -2.25 -12.32
CA ALA A 131 -6.46 -2.43 -13.73
C ALA A 131 -5.25 -2.71 -14.63
N SER A 132 -4.06 -2.23 -14.26
CA SER A 132 -2.80 -2.44 -15.00
C SER A 132 -2.03 -3.68 -14.53
N GLY A 133 -2.59 -4.48 -13.61
CA GLY A 133 -2.03 -5.75 -13.15
C GLY A 133 -0.87 -5.60 -12.18
N ILE A 134 -0.90 -4.63 -11.26
CA ILE A 134 0.20 -4.40 -10.30
C ILE A 134 0.43 -5.62 -9.39
N ILE A 135 -0.64 -6.29 -8.94
CA ILE A 135 -0.54 -7.48 -8.07
C ILE A 135 0.11 -8.62 -8.84
N GLN A 136 -0.37 -8.94 -10.04
CA GLN A 136 0.16 -10.00 -10.89
C GLN A 136 1.64 -9.77 -11.21
N LYS A 137 1.99 -8.54 -11.63
CA LYS A 137 3.37 -8.16 -11.92
C LYS A 137 4.27 -8.25 -10.69
N PHE A 138 3.72 -7.90 -9.51
CA PHE A 138 4.46 -8.02 -8.26
C PHE A 138 4.72 -9.49 -7.92
N ILE A 139 3.69 -10.33 -7.88
CA ILE A 139 3.81 -11.76 -7.55
C ILE A 139 4.81 -12.43 -8.46
N LYS A 140 4.71 -12.24 -9.79
CA LYS A 140 5.64 -12.80 -10.78
C LYS A 140 7.11 -12.45 -10.52
N ARG A 141 7.39 -11.28 -9.93
CA ARG A 141 8.78 -10.87 -9.59
C ARG A 141 9.19 -11.27 -8.19
N PHE A 142 8.21 -11.41 -7.31
CA PHE A 142 8.45 -11.66 -5.89
C PHE A 142 8.64 -13.13 -5.58
N SER A 143 7.84 -14.03 -6.13
CA SER A 143 7.91 -15.47 -5.86
C SER A 143 7.79 -16.30 -7.13
N ARG A 144 8.33 -17.51 -7.08
CA ARG A 144 8.12 -18.55 -8.10
C ARG A 144 6.85 -19.36 -7.82
N ASP A 145 6.48 -19.51 -6.54
CA ASP A 145 5.24 -20.15 -6.12
C ASP A 145 4.41 -19.19 -5.27
N PRO A 146 3.25 -18.74 -5.75
CA PRO A 146 2.36 -17.87 -4.99
C PRO A 146 1.85 -18.44 -3.68
N LYS A 147 1.81 -19.77 -3.52
CA LYS A 147 1.39 -20.45 -2.28
C LYS A 147 2.34 -20.20 -1.11
N ASP A 148 3.57 -19.79 -1.40
CA ASP A 148 4.58 -19.44 -0.39
C ASP A 148 4.45 -18.00 0.11
N LEU A 149 3.31 -17.37 -0.06
CA LEU A 149 3.11 -15.98 0.28
C LEU A 149 2.10 -15.79 1.43
N VAL A 150 2.44 -14.89 2.32
CA VAL A 150 1.50 -14.32 3.29
C VAL A 150 1.17 -12.90 2.86
N VAL A 151 -0.11 -12.60 2.75
CA VAL A 151 -0.60 -11.29 2.28
C VAL A 151 -1.49 -10.64 3.34
N TRP A 152 -1.24 -9.39 3.62
CA TRP A 152 -2.12 -8.54 4.40
C TRP A 152 -2.67 -7.41 3.53
N ILE A 153 -3.99 -7.26 3.53
CA ILE A 153 -4.69 -6.18 2.85
C ILE A 153 -5.10 -5.14 3.88
N GLY A 154 -4.58 -3.93 3.75
CA GLY A 154 -4.79 -2.86 4.70
C GLY A 154 -6.10 -2.08 4.53
N PRO A 155 -6.30 -1.05 5.36
CA PRO A 155 -7.44 -0.17 5.24
C PRO A 155 -7.39 0.66 3.95
N SER A 156 -8.54 0.87 3.35
CA SER A 156 -8.74 1.72 2.17
C SER A 156 -10.11 2.38 2.24
N ILE A 157 -10.43 3.23 1.28
CA ILE A 157 -11.78 3.79 1.12
C ILE A 157 -12.83 2.67 1.11
N ASN A 158 -13.93 2.88 1.84
CA ASN A 158 -15.05 1.94 1.83
C ASN A 158 -15.85 2.04 0.52
N PRO A 159 -16.43 0.92 0.06
CA PRO A 159 -17.22 0.90 -1.17
C PRO A 159 -18.31 1.98 -1.23
N GLU A 160 -19.01 2.21 -0.12
CA GLU A 160 -20.10 3.18 -0.03
C GLU A 160 -19.64 4.62 -0.34
N ASN A 161 -18.36 4.92 -0.11
CA ASN A 161 -17.75 6.21 -0.34
C ASN A 161 -16.98 6.27 -1.67
N TYR A 162 -16.83 5.16 -2.38
CA TYR A 162 -16.04 5.09 -3.59
C TYR A 162 -16.91 4.92 -4.84
N ILE A 163 -17.47 6.03 -5.29
CA ILE A 163 -18.29 6.09 -6.51
C ILE A 163 -17.36 6.27 -7.71
N ILE A 164 -17.50 5.39 -8.71
CA ILE A 164 -16.78 5.41 -9.98
C ILE A 164 -17.73 5.59 -11.15
N ARG A 165 -17.19 5.96 -12.29
CA ARG A 165 -17.91 6.12 -13.55
C ARG A 165 -17.46 5.07 -14.57
N GLU A 166 -18.03 5.15 -15.76
CA GLU A 166 -17.89 4.16 -16.83
C GLU A 166 -16.44 3.90 -17.25
N ASP A 167 -15.58 4.90 -17.23
CA ASP A 167 -14.17 4.79 -17.58
C ASP A 167 -13.41 3.82 -16.66
N VAL A 168 -13.68 3.84 -15.36
CA VAL A 168 -13.11 2.92 -14.37
C VAL A 168 -13.79 1.56 -14.44
N PHE A 169 -15.13 1.56 -14.56
CA PHE A 169 -15.92 0.35 -14.69
C PHE A 169 -15.42 -0.51 -15.87
N ASN A 170 -15.29 0.07 -17.06
CA ASN A 170 -14.88 -0.65 -18.29
C ASN A 170 -13.46 -1.25 -18.18
N LYS A 171 -12.58 -0.65 -17.38
CA LYS A 171 -11.22 -1.20 -17.17
C LYS A 171 -11.20 -2.37 -16.21
N LEU A 172 -11.93 -2.28 -15.12
CA LEU A 172 -11.92 -3.30 -14.08
C LEU A 172 -12.91 -4.44 -14.33
N SER A 173 -14.02 -4.21 -15.01
CA SER A 173 -15.02 -5.24 -15.34
C SER A 173 -14.44 -6.39 -16.15
N LYS A 174 -13.33 -6.17 -16.87
CA LYS A 174 -12.56 -7.21 -17.55
C LYS A 174 -11.97 -8.25 -16.60
N ILE A 175 -11.76 -7.90 -15.33
CA ILE A 175 -11.30 -8.83 -14.29
C ILE A 175 -12.49 -9.58 -13.70
N SER A 176 -13.54 -8.85 -13.31
CA SER A 176 -14.81 -9.37 -12.80
C SER A 176 -15.82 -8.22 -12.67
N THR A 177 -17.10 -8.56 -12.56
CA THR A 177 -18.15 -7.58 -12.22
C THR A 177 -18.59 -7.68 -10.76
N LYS A 178 -18.10 -8.67 -9.99
CA LYS A 178 -18.55 -8.99 -8.64
C LYS A 178 -18.21 -7.94 -7.58
N PHE A 179 -17.26 -7.07 -7.83
CA PHE A 179 -16.81 -6.02 -6.90
C PHE A 179 -17.45 -4.65 -7.18
N PHE A 180 -18.45 -4.61 -8.05
CA PHE A 180 -19.27 -3.42 -8.27
C PHE A 180 -20.65 -3.61 -7.65
N SER A 181 -21.19 -2.55 -7.08
CA SER A 181 -22.60 -2.44 -6.75
C SER A 181 -23.20 -1.18 -7.36
N ARG A 182 -24.50 -1.21 -7.65
CA ARG A 182 -25.21 -0.08 -8.27
C ARG A 182 -25.35 1.07 -7.30
N THR A 183 -25.23 2.29 -7.81
CA THR A 183 -25.66 3.52 -7.11
C THR A 183 -27.07 3.88 -7.55
N LYS A 184 -27.61 4.96 -6.97
CA LYS A 184 -28.87 5.55 -7.44
C LYS A 184 -28.70 6.28 -8.79
N ASP A 185 -27.49 6.70 -9.11
CA ASP A 185 -27.17 7.43 -10.33
C ASP A 185 -26.92 6.49 -11.50
N VAL A 186 -27.52 6.76 -12.64
CA VAL A 186 -27.25 6.01 -13.87
C VAL A 186 -25.79 6.23 -14.31
N GLY A 187 -25.11 5.15 -14.72
CA GLY A 187 -23.71 5.21 -15.15
C GLY A 187 -22.70 5.42 -14.01
N ALA A 188 -23.10 5.12 -12.77
CA ALA A 188 -22.23 5.15 -11.60
C ALA A 188 -22.32 3.85 -10.81
N TRP A 189 -21.19 3.46 -10.18
CA TRP A 189 -21.07 2.25 -9.38
C TRP A 189 -20.25 2.53 -8.14
N HIS A 190 -20.56 1.82 -7.06
CA HIS A 190 -19.64 1.68 -5.94
C HIS A 190 -18.59 0.62 -6.29
N LEU A 191 -17.33 0.88 -5.94
CA LEU A 191 -16.21 -0.03 -6.19
C LEU A 191 -15.59 -0.50 -4.87
N ASP A 192 -15.49 -1.82 -4.68
CA ASP A 192 -14.76 -2.45 -3.57
C ASP A 192 -13.33 -2.81 -4.00
N LEU A 193 -12.35 -1.94 -3.69
CA LEU A 193 -10.93 -2.18 -3.97
C LEU A 193 -10.38 -3.42 -3.27
N LYS A 194 -10.84 -3.71 -2.04
CA LYS A 194 -10.39 -4.89 -1.29
C LYS A 194 -10.86 -6.17 -1.98
N TYR A 195 -12.08 -6.15 -2.49
CA TYR A 195 -12.62 -7.31 -3.19
C TYR A 195 -11.94 -7.51 -4.55
N VAL A 196 -11.61 -6.43 -5.28
CA VAL A 196 -10.77 -6.53 -6.50
C VAL A 196 -9.46 -7.24 -6.17
N ALA A 197 -8.73 -6.76 -5.16
CA ALA A 197 -7.45 -7.34 -4.77
C ALA A 197 -7.59 -8.82 -4.34
N LYS A 198 -8.63 -9.17 -3.57
CA LYS A 198 -8.91 -10.55 -3.15
C LYS A 198 -9.16 -11.48 -4.34
N ILE A 199 -9.94 -11.04 -5.34
CA ILE A 199 -10.18 -11.82 -6.56
C ILE A 199 -8.88 -12.07 -7.31
N ILE A 200 -8.08 -11.02 -7.51
CA ILE A 200 -6.80 -11.13 -8.23
C ILE A 200 -5.85 -12.07 -7.47
N LEU A 201 -5.67 -11.87 -6.17
CA LEU A 201 -4.80 -12.71 -5.35
C LEU A 201 -5.22 -14.18 -5.38
N LYS A 202 -6.54 -14.46 -5.35
CA LYS A 202 -7.07 -15.82 -5.46
C LYS A 202 -6.84 -16.44 -6.85
N GLN A 203 -6.80 -15.65 -7.91
CA GLN A 203 -6.51 -16.12 -9.27
C GLN A 203 -5.03 -16.43 -9.46
N GLU A 204 -4.17 -15.75 -8.73
CA GLU A 204 -2.71 -15.97 -8.78
C GLU A 204 -2.22 -17.14 -7.90
N GLY A 205 -3.07 -17.73 -7.04
CA GLY A 205 -2.76 -18.88 -6.16
C GLY A 205 -3.07 -18.63 -4.71
#